data_8d5b7172f9aecda02fff21eeaabbe2f7
#
_entry.id   8d5b7172f9aecda02fff21eeaabbe2f7
#
_cell.length_a   1.000
_cell.length_b   1.000
_cell.length_c   1.000
_cell.angle_alpha   90.00
_cell.angle_beta   90.00
_cell.angle_gamma   90.00
#
_symmetry.space_group_name_H-M   'P 1'
#
loop_
_entity.id
_entity.type
_entity.pdbx_description
1 polymer ?
#
loop_
_entity_poly.entity_id
_entity_poly.type
_entity_poly.pdbx_seq_one_letter_code
_entity_poly.pdbx_strand_id
1 'polypeptide(L)'
;KPKEYWFQDIDEAENHYAMDMKDIGNCRKITKGVDYVFNMACNMGGMGFIENNKAECMQSVLINTNLLIACKEDNVKKYFFSSSACAYNKTKQQDVFIEGLKEEDAYPADPEDGYGWEKLFSERMCRHFMEDYGIEVRIARYHNIYGPYGTYDGGREKAPAALCRKIYNAKKNDDTSIAVWGDGKQTRTFLYVD
;
A
#
# COMPACT_ATOMS: atom_id res chain seq x y z
N LYS A 1 9.48 -3.39 -13.49
CA LYS A 1 9.58 -3.89 -14.86
C LYS A 1 9.82 -2.73 -15.82
N PRO A 2 10.62 -2.88 -16.93
CA PRO A 2 10.66 -1.92 -18.03
C PRO A 2 9.26 -1.67 -18.60
N LYS A 3 9.02 -0.48 -19.17
CA LYS A 3 7.68 -0.08 -19.68
C LYS A 3 7.08 -1.08 -20.68
N GLU A 4 7.88 -1.73 -21.49
CA GLU A 4 7.49 -2.75 -22.48
C GLU A 4 6.86 -4.01 -21.87
N TYR A 5 7.09 -4.25 -20.57
CA TYR A 5 6.53 -5.42 -19.86
C TYR A 5 5.31 -5.09 -19.00
N TRP A 6 4.87 -3.83 -18.96
CA TRP A 6 3.72 -3.44 -18.13
C TRP A 6 2.40 -4.02 -18.62
N PHE A 7 2.34 -4.44 -19.87
CA PHE A 7 1.16 -4.97 -20.53
C PHE A 7 1.22 -6.49 -20.76
N GLN A 8 2.27 -7.16 -20.31
CA GLN A 8 2.31 -8.61 -20.34
C GLN A 8 1.27 -9.17 -19.36
N ASP A 9 0.57 -10.20 -19.81
CA ASP A 9 -0.20 -11.03 -18.91
C ASP A 9 0.74 -11.57 -17.85
N ILE A 10 0.42 -11.30 -16.58
CA ILE A 10 1.28 -11.68 -15.46
C ILE A 10 1.36 -13.20 -15.32
N ASP A 11 0.31 -13.91 -15.73
CA ASP A 11 0.24 -15.37 -15.67
C ASP A 11 1.14 -16.03 -16.73
N GLU A 12 1.48 -15.31 -17.80
CA GLU A 12 2.42 -15.73 -18.85
C GLU A 12 3.86 -15.28 -18.56
N ALA A 13 4.08 -14.46 -17.54
CA ALA A 13 5.40 -13.94 -17.21
C ALA A 13 6.31 -15.05 -16.67
N GLU A 14 7.50 -15.17 -17.22
CA GLU A 14 8.56 -16.03 -16.68
C GLU A 14 8.83 -15.66 -15.21
N ASN A 15 8.97 -16.66 -14.35
CA ASN A 15 9.18 -16.48 -12.90
C ASN A 15 8.02 -15.81 -12.12
N HIS A 16 6.79 -15.92 -12.63
CA HIS A 16 5.60 -15.56 -11.87
C HIS A 16 5.17 -16.72 -10.96
N TYR A 17 4.90 -16.41 -9.68
CA TYR A 17 4.45 -17.38 -8.70
C TYR A 17 3.20 -16.84 -7.99
N ALA A 18 2.04 -17.42 -8.24
CA ALA A 18 0.79 -17.13 -7.51
C ALA A 18 0.82 -17.83 -6.14
N MET A 19 1.24 -17.12 -5.09
CA MET A 19 1.42 -17.68 -3.75
C MET A 19 0.94 -16.72 -2.66
N ASP A 20 0.40 -17.25 -1.58
CA ASP A 20 0.08 -16.46 -0.38
C ASP A 20 1.34 -16.25 0.47
N MET A 21 1.78 -14.99 0.59
CA MET A 21 2.95 -14.60 1.38
C MET A 21 2.70 -14.58 2.90
N LYS A 22 1.48 -14.86 3.34
CA LYS A 22 1.20 -15.15 4.75
C LYS A 22 1.75 -16.54 5.17
N ASP A 23 2.11 -17.38 4.21
CA ASP A 23 2.81 -18.64 4.45
C ASP A 23 4.32 -18.42 4.36
N ILE A 24 5.02 -18.73 5.45
CA ILE A 24 6.49 -18.61 5.53
C ILE A 24 7.21 -19.54 4.54
N GLY A 25 6.65 -20.71 4.22
CA GLY A 25 7.23 -21.64 3.26
C GLY A 25 7.25 -21.04 1.84
N ASN A 26 6.20 -20.30 1.48
CA ASN A 26 6.13 -19.56 0.22
C ASN A 26 7.18 -18.43 0.19
N CYS A 27 7.30 -17.67 1.27
CA CYS A 27 8.31 -16.62 1.38
C CYS A 27 9.72 -17.20 1.20
N ARG A 28 10.06 -18.27 1.90
CA ARG A 28 11.35 -18.98 1.77
C ARG A 28 11.64 -19.48 0.36
N LYS A 29 10.58 -19.83 -0.38
CA LYS A 29 10.74 -20.30 -1.77
C LYS A 29 11.15 -19.18 -2.71
N ILE A 30 10.54 -18.00 -2.57
CA ILE A 30 10.75 -16.88 -3.51
C ILE A 30 11.96 -16.01 -3.18
N THR A 31 12.50 -16.07 -1.96
CA THR A 31 13.68 -15.27 -1.57
C THR A 31 15.01 -15.93 -1.92
N LYS A 32 15.01 -17.22 -2.29
CA LYS A 32 16.23 -17.96 -2.62
C LYS A 32 16.97 -17.35 -3.80
N GLY A 33 18.22 -16.95 -3.57
CA GLY A 33 19.09 -16.38 -4.60
C GLY A 33 18.72 -14.98 -5.04
N VAL A 34 17.87 -14.28 -4.26
CA VAL A 34 17.41 -12.92 -4.54
C VAL A 34 18.24 -11.92 -3.76
N ASP A 35 18.76 -10.89 -4.44
CA ASP A 35 19.51 -9.80 -3.81
C ASP A 35 18.61 -8.68 -3.27
N TYR A 36 17.50 -8.39 -3.95
CA TYR A 36 16.61 -7.27 -3.64
C TYR A 36 15.16 -7.71 -3.57
N VAL A 37 14.46 -7.33 -2.51
CA VAL A 37 13.03 -7.60 -2.33
C VAL A 37 12.26 -6.30 -2.28
N PHE A 38 11.21 -6.18 -3.08
CA PHE A 38 10.25 -5.10 -3.06
C PHE A 38 8.91 -5.62 -2.53
N ASN A 39 8.66 -5.42 -1.23
CA ASN A 39 7.39 -5.80 -0.64
C ASN A 39 6.33 -4.74 -0.92
N MET A 40 5.52 -4.98 -1.94
CA MET A 40 4.36 -4.18 -2.32
C MET A 40 3.04 -4.87 -1.91
N ALA A 41 3.12 -6.03 -1.28
CA ALA A 41 1.97 -6.87 -0.98
C ALA A 41 1.29 -6.45 0.33
N CYS A 42 0.01 -6.14 0.25
CA CYS A 42 -0.87 -5.99 1.41
C CYS A 42 -2.32 -6.10 0.96
N ASN A 43 -3.20 -6.38 1.91
CA ASN A 43 -4.63 -6.30 1.67
C ASN A 43 -5.10 -4.86 1.96
N MET A 44 -5.44 -4.14 0.91
CA MET A 44 -5.78 -2.72 1.00
C MET A 44 -6.77 -2.30 -0.09
N GLY A 45 -7.32 -1.11 0.06
CA GLY A 45 -8.21 -0.48 -0.90
C GLY A 45 -8.37 1.02 -0.58
N GLY A 46 -9.40 1.64 -1.12
CA GLY A 46 -9.85 2.97 -0.68
C GLY A 46 -10.39 2.95 0.74
N MET A 47 -10.73 4.12 1.29
CA MET A 47 -11.21 4.26 2.68
C MET A 47 -12.37 3.31 3.00
N GLY A 48 -13.35 3.19 2.11
CA GLY A 48 -14.47 2.28 2.34
C GLY A 48 -14.08 0.82 2.51
N PHE A 49 -13.01 0.37 1.86
CA PHE A 49 -12.51 -1.00 2.05
C PHE A 49 -11.80 -1.15 3.40
N ILE A 50 -10.86 -0.28 3.72
CA ILE A 50 -10.04 -0.42 4.94
C ILE A 50 -10.84 -0.24 6.22
N GLU A 51 -11.86 0.61 6.22
CA GLU A 51 -12.77 0.81 7.35
C GLU A 51 -13.65 -0.41 7.65
N ASN A 52 -14.04 -1.15 6.61
CA ASN A 52 -14.93 -2.30 6.74
C ASN A 52 -14.22 -3.66 6.82
N ASN A 53 -12.88 -3.69 6.59
CA ASN A 53 -12.08 -4.92 6.57
C ASN A 53 -10.83 -4.80 7.44
N LYS A 54 -10.95 -4.23 8.63
CA LYS A 54 -9.83 -3.87 9.51
C LYS A 54 -8.97 -5.07 9.88
N ALA A 55 -9.57 -6.15 10.34
CA ALA A 55 -8.85 -7.37 10.72
C ALA A 55 -8.12 -8.00 9.53
N GLU A 56 -8.75 -7.98 8.35
CA GLU A 56 -8.15 -8.50 7.12
C GLU A 56 -6.94 -7.65 6.69
N CYS A 57 -7.03 -6.33 6.78
CA CYS A 57 -5.90 -5.44 6.53
C CYS A 57 -4.75 -5.71 7.49
N MET A 58 -5.04 -5.89 8.79
CA MET A 58 -4.02 -6.17 9.81
C MET A 58 -3.29 -7.50 9.59
N GLN A 59 -3.91 -8.50 8.97
CA GLN A 59 -3.22 -9.75 8.63
C GLN A 59 -2.04 -9.56 7.66
N SER A 60 -1.97 -8.45 6.96
CA SER A 60 -0.81 -8.13 6.11
C SER A 60 0.50 -8.02 6.88
N VAL A 61 0.45 -7.85 8.20
CA VAL A 61 1.64 -7.90 9.07
C VAL A 61 2.36 -9.25 8.93
N LEU A 62 1.62 -10.35 8.69
CA LEU A 62 2.21 -11.67 8.48
C LEU A 62 3.06 -11.72 7.21
N ILE A 63 2.61 -11.06 6.14
CA ILE A 63 3.35 -10.98 4.88
C ILE A 63 4.71 -10.33 5.10
N ASN A 64 4.72 -9.15 5.72
CA ASN A 64 5.96 -8.42 5.97
C ASN A 64 6.89 -9.18 6.91
N THR A 65 6.35 -9.75 8.00
CA THR A 65 7.13 -10.50 8.98
C THR A 65 7.78 -11.73 8.34
N ASN A 66 7.00 -12.52 7.60
CA ASN A 66 7.50 -13.73 6.96
C ASN A 66 8.54 -13.43 5.87
N LEU A 67 8.31 -12.38 5.06
CA LEU A 67 9.29 -11.95 4.06
C LEU A 67 10.60 -11.50 4.72
N LEU A 68 10.56 -10.71 5.81
CA LEU A 68 11.76 -10.30 6.53
C LEU A 68 12.53 -11.49 7.12
N ILE A 69 11.81 -12.47 7.69
CA ILE A 69 12.44 -13.70 8.20
C ILE A 69 13.13 -14.45 7.06
N ALA A 70 12.45 -14.68 5.94
CA ALA A 70 13.01 -15.37 4.79
C ALA A 70 14.19 -14.59 4.18
N CYS A 71 14.09 -13.27 4.06
CA CYS A 71 15.17 -12.41 3.59
C CYS A 71 16.42 -12.50 4.48
N LYS A 72 16.23 -12.56 5.78
CA LYS A 72 17.36 -12.74 6.73
C LYS A 72 18.01 -14.11 6.55
N GLU A 73 17.20 -15.17 6.40
CA GLU A 73 17.70 -16.55 6.21
C GLU A 73 18.50 -16.70 4.90
N ASP A 74 18.08 -16.04 3.83
CA ASP A 74 18.69 -16.10 2.49
C ASP A 74 19.74 -15.00 2.23
N ASN A 75 20.09 -14.18 3.25
CA ASN A 75 21.06 -13.08 3.15
C ASN A 75 20.71 -12.05 2.04
N VAL A 76 19.42 -11.73 1.90
CA VAL A 76 18.96 -10.67 1.00
C VAL A 76 19.64 -9.34 1.38
N LYS A 77 20.19 -8.63 0.39
CA LYS A 77 20.96 -7.40 0.63
C LYS A 77 20.08 -6.21 0.93
N LYS A 78 18.99 -6.04 0.18
CA LYS A 78 18.11 -4.88 0.30
C LYS A 78 16.64 -5.27 0.33
N TYR A 79 15.92 -4.59 1.19
CA TYR A 79 14.47 -4.77 1.36
C TYR A 79 13.76 -3.43 1.24
N PHE A 80 12.81 -3.33 0.33
CA PHE A 80 11.93 -2.18 0.22
C PHE A 80 10.55 -2.50 0.76
N PHE A 81 10.03 -1.64 1.63
CA PHE A 81 8.69 -1.76 2.19
C PHE A 81 7.78 -0.62 1.73
N SER A 82 6.67 -0.98 1.12
CA SER A 82 5.59 -0.05 0.75
C SER A 82 4.72 0.24 1.96
N SER A 83 4.99 1.36 2.63
CA SER A 83 4.15 1.91 3.69
C SER A 83 3.09 2.87 3.12
N SER A 84 2.40 3.60 3.96
CA SER A 84 1.28 4.45 3.60
C SER A 84 1.23 5.72 4.44
N ALA A 85 0.58 6.76 3.93
CA ALA A 85 0.20 7.93 4.70
C ALA A 85 -0.70 7.60 5.90
N CYS A 86 -1.40 6.45 5.87
CA CYS A 86 -2.20 5.97 7.00
C CYS A 86 -1.36 5.60 8.23
N ALA A 87 -0.02 5.48 8.10
CA ALA A 87 0.89 5.28 9.22
C ALA A 87 1.12 6.55 10.06
N TYR A 88 0.82 7.73 9.54
CA TYR A 88 0.91 8.98 10.28
C TYR A 88 -0.16 9.08 11.36
N ASN A 89 0.13 9.87 12.38
CA ASN A 89 -0.86 10.18 13.42
C ASN A 89 -2.09 10.87 12.79
N LYS A 90 -3.27 10.25 12.96
CA LYS A 90 -4.51 10.72 12.33
C LYS A 90 -4.94 12.10 12.79
N THR A 91 -4.64 12.48 14.06
CA THR A 91 -5.03 13.81 14.58
C THR A 91 -4.27 14.94 13.90
N LYS A 92 -3.06 14.65 13.40
CA LYS A 92 -2.26 15.61 12.62
C LYS A 92 -2.72 15.74 11.15
N GLN A 93 -3.73 14.99 10.72
CA GLN A 93 -4.24 14.99 9.35
C GLN A 93 -5.67 15.56 9.23
N GLN A 94 -6.22 16.10 10.31
CA GLN A 94 -7.64 16.53 10.35
C GLN A 94 -7.86 17.96 9.84
N ASP A 95 -6.86 18.81 9.91
CA ASP A 95 -6.98 20.19 9.42
C ASP A 95 -6.73 20.24 7.91
N VAL A 96 -7.56 20.96 7.18
CA VAL A 96 -7.40 21.20 5.72
C VAL A 96 -6.25 22.14 5.37
N PHE A 97 -5.74 22.90 6.34
CA PHE A 97 -4.66 23.89 6.19
C PHE A 97 -3.34 23.46 6.84
N ILE A 98 -3.14 22.16 7.08
CA ILE A 98 -1.89 21.67 7.67
C ILE A 98 -0.72 21.88 6.70
N GLU A 99 0.45 22.15 7.26
CA GLU A 99 1.71 22.03 6.54
C GLU A 99 1.97 20.55 6.15
N GLY A 100 2.85 20.32 5.19
CA GLY A 100 3.24 18.98 4.78
C GLY A 100 3.77 18.18 5.98
N LEU A 101 3.29 16.95 6.15
CA LEU A 101 3.71 16.05 7.22
C LEU A 101 5.19 15.67 7.06
N LYS A 102 5.91 15.60 8.20
CA LYS A 102 7.27 15.10 8.31
C LYS A 102 7.25 13.63 8.76
N GLU A 103 8.34 12.92 8.56
CA GLU A 103 8.42 11.49 8.92
C GLU A 103 8.15 11.24 10.42
N GLU A 104 8.61 12.14 11.29
CA GLU A 104 8.37 12.09 12.74
C GLU A 104 6.89 12.27 13.14
N ASP A 105 6.05 12.80 12.26
CA ASP A 105 4.62 13.00 12.52
C ASP A 105 3.79 11.71 12.60
N ALA A 106 4.41 10.55 12.39
CA ALA A 106 3.83 9.27 12.78
C ALA A 106 3.75 9.09 14.31
N TYR A 107 4.43 9.95 15.08
CA TYR A 107 4.48 9.85 16.53
C TYR A 107 3.98 11.14 17.21
N PRO A 108 3.36 11.04 18.43
CA PRO A 108 3.01 9.79 19.10
C PRO A 108 2.09 8.93 18.22
N ALA A 109 2.22 7.60 18.33
CA ALA A 109 1.54 6.67 17.43
C ALA A 109 0.01 6.70 17.64
N ASP A 110 -0.71 7.12 16.61
CA ASP A 110 -2.17 7.05 16.50
C ASP A 110 -2.56 6.98 15.01
N PRO A 111 -2.12 5.91 14.31
CA PRO A 111 -2.36 5.76 12.89
C PRO A 111 -3.81 5.44 12.56
N GLU A 112 -4.15 5.50 11.26
CA GLU A 112 -5.49 5.19 10.76
C GLU A 112 -5.82 3.71 10.97
N ASP A 113 -6.64 3.41 11.95
CA ASP A 113 -7.20 2.11 12.34
C ASP A 113 -6.36 0.86 11.93
N GLY A 114 -7.00 -0.26 11.54
CA GLY A 114 -6.29 -1.53 11.29
C GLY A 114 -5.21 -1.45 10.21
N TYR A 115 -5.48 -0.78 9.09
CA TYR A 115 -4.49 -0.62 8.02
C TYR A 115 -3.29 0.26 8.41
N GLY A 116 -3.56 1.38 9.07
CA GLY A 116 -2.49 2.28 9.52
C GLY A 116 -1.61 1.63 10.60
N TRP A 117 -2.20 0.90 11.54
CA TRP A 117 -1.47 0.15 12.55
C TRP A 117 -0.61 -0.96 11.95
N GLU A 118 -1.13 -1.70 10.96
CA GLU A 118 -0.34 -2.70 10.23
C GLU A 118 0.91 -2.06 9.60
N LYS A 119 0.72 -0.93 8.89
CA LYS A 119 1.81 -0.22 8.23
C LYS A 119 2.85 0.30 9.20
N LEU A 120 2.44 0.97 10.27
CA LEU A 120 3.37 1.52 11.27
C LEU A 120 4.13 0.41 12.02
N PHE A 121 3.44 -0.68 12.38
CA PHE A 121 4.09 -1.84 12.97
C PHE A 121 5.13 -2.45 12.02
N SER A 122 4.78 -2.62 10.77
CA SER A 122 5.67 -3.18 9.74
C SER A 122 6.89 -2.30 9.49
N GLU A 123 6.76 -0.96 9.55
CA GLU A 123 7.92 -0.04 9.53
C GLU A 123 8.86 -0.29 10.70
N ARG A 124 8.31 -0.45 11.91
CA ARG A 124 9.12 -0.76 13.12
C ARG A 124 9.82 -2.10 12.97
N MET A 125 9.12 -3.12 12.48
CA MET A 125 9.70 -4.44 12.22
C MET A 125 10.86 -4.35 11.22
N CYS A 126 10.68 -3.66 10.10
CA CYS A 126 11.73 -3.41 9.10
C CYS A 126 12.95 -2.75 9.72
N ARG A 127 12.75 -1.71 10.53
CA ARG A 127 13.84 -1.00 11.22
C ARG A 127 14.64 -1.93 12.14
N HIS A 128 13.95 -2.73 12.96
CA HIS A 128 14.64 -3.64 13.88
C HIS A 128 15.35 -4.78 13.15
N PHE A 129 14.83 -5.27 12.04
CA PHE A 129 15.56 -6.23 11.19
C PHE A 129 16.83 -5.62 10.58
N MET A 130 16.81 -4.33 10.24
CA MET A 130 18.01 -3.61 9.81
C MET A 130 19.03 -3.48 10.96
N GLU A 131 18.56 -3.10 12.15
CA GLU A 131 19.40 -2.89 13.34
C GLU A 131 20.04 -4.21 13.82
N ASP A 132 19.26 -5.30 13.87
CA ASP A 132 19.67 -6.57 14.47
C ASP A 132 20.40 -7.51 13.47
N TYR A 133 20.05 -7.44 12.19
CA TYR A 133 20.51 -8.40 11.18
C TYR A 133 21.24 -7.77 9.99
N GLY A 134 21.31 -6.45 9.92
CA GLY A 134 22.08 -5.74 8.89
C GLY A 134 21.45 -5.73 7.49
N ILE A 135 20.17 -6.10 7.33
CA ILE A 135 19.47 -5.98 6.06
C ILE A 135 19.27 -4.50 5.74
N GLU A 136 19.75 -4.03 4.59
CA GLU A 136 19.52 -2.63 4.18
C GLU A 136 18.05 -2.41 3.83
N VAL A 137 17.31 -1.70 4.68
CA VAL A 137 15.88 -1.43 4.47
C VAL A 137 15.65 -0.02 3.95
N ARG A 138 14.70 0.11 3.02
CA ARG A 138 14.10 1.38 2.59
C ARG A 138 12.59 1.31 2.74
N ILE A 139 12.00 2.38 3.26
CA ILE A 139 10.56 2.49 3.52
C ILE A 139 10.04 3.73 2.81
N ALA A 140 8.94 3.60 2.07
CA ALA A 140 8.25 4.74 1.48
C ALA A 140 6.80 4.79 1.95
N ARG A 141 6.38 5.92 2.54
CA ARG A 141 4.99 6.20 2.89
C ARG A 141 4.29 6.82 1.69
N TYR A 142 3.65 5.96 0.91
CA TYR A 142 2.89 6.43 -0.24
C TYR A 142 1.61 7.14 0.19
N HIS A 143 1.38 8.31 -0.41
CA HIS A 143 0.09 8.97 -0.40
C HIS A 143 -0.82 8.38 -1.49
N ASN A 144 -1.73 9.19 -2.06
CA ASN A 144 -2.65 8.66 -3.06
C ASN A 144 -1.97 8.61 -4.44
N ILE A 145 -1.51 7.44 -4.83
CA ILE A 145 -1.02 7.20 -6.18
C ILE A 145 -2.21 6.91 -7.09
N TYR A 146 -2.24 7.52 -8.26
CA TYR A 146 -3.27 7.33 -9.27
C TYR A 146 -2.66 7.31 -10.68
N GLY A 147 -3.40 6.79 -11.64
CA GLY A 147 -3.00 6.74 -13.04
C GLY A 147 -3.58 5.55 -13.79
N PRO A 148 -3.14 5.32 -15.04
CA PRO A 148 -3.57 4.18 -15.84
C PRO A 148 -3.37 2.85 -15.11
N TYR A 149 -4.24 1.89 -15.38
CA TYR A 149 -4.25 0.54 -14.80
C TYR A 149 -4.57 0.48 -13.29
N GLY A 150 -4.87 1.61 -12.64
CA GLY A 150 -5.40 1.61 -11.29
C GLY A 150 -6.82 1.03 -11.26
N THR A 151 -7.16 0.34 -10.16
CA THR A 151 -8.53 -0.15 -9.92
C THR A 151 -9.51 1.03 -9.94
N TYR A 152 -10.58 0.92 -10.72
CA TYR A 152 -11.61 1.96 -10.87
C TYR A 152 -13.01 1.49 -10.47
N ASP A 153 -13.18 0.21 -10.17
CA ASP A 153 -14.44 -0.42 -9.75
C ASP A 153 -14.19 -1.55 -8.73
N GLY A 154 -15.26 -2.10 -8.15
CA GLY A 154 -15.19 -3.24 -7.23
C GLY A 154 -14.94 -2.89 -5.76
N GLY A 155 -15.06 -1.62 -5.36
CA GLY A 155 -15.02 -1.17 -3.95
C GLY A 155 -13.63 -0.97 -3.37
N ARG A 156 -12.57 -1.15 -4.16
CA ARG A 156 -11.18 -0.91 -3.76
C ARG A 156 -10.57 0.34 -4.41
N GLU A 157 -11.32 0.98 -5.29
CA GLU A 157 -10.88 2.17 -6.03
C GLU A 157 -10.68 3.38 -5.14
N LYS A 158 -9.69 4.20 -5.48
CA LYS A 158 -9.45 5.50 -4.84
C LYS A 158 -10.28 6.61 -5.48
N ALA A 159 -10.42 7.73 -4.76
CA ALA A 159 -11.31 8.82 -5.15
C ALA A 159 -11.17 9.31 -6.62
N PRO A 160 -9.97 9.52 -7.21
CA PRO A 160 -9.89 9.96 -8.60
C PRO A 160 -10.52 8.96 -9.58
N ALA A 161 -10.22 7.67 -9.42
CA ALA A 161 -10.77 6.62 -10.27
C ALA A 161 -12.28 6.46 -10.08
N ALA A 162 -12.76 6.49 -8.83
CA ALA A 162 -14.18 6.42 -8.50
C ALA A 162 -14.96 7.60 -9.10
N LEU A 163 -14.44 8.83 -9.00
CA LEU A 163 -15.08 10.02 -9.56
C LEU A 163 -15.12 9.97 -11.09
N CYS A 164 -14.00 9.60 -11.74
CA CYS A 164 -13.97 9.41 -13.19
C CYS A 164 -15.04 8.41 -13.65
N ARG A 165 -15.14 7.25 -12.98
CA ARG A 165 -16.17 6.24 -13.29
C ARG A 165 -17.59 6.78 -13.10
N LYS A 166 -17.85 7.43 -11.96
CA LYS A 166 -19.18 8.00 -11.66
C LYS A 166 -19.60 9.03 -12.68
N ILE A 167 -18.71 9.97 -13.04
CA ILE A 167 -18.97 11.01 -14.04
C ILE A 167 -19.21 10.39 -15.42
N TYR A 168 -18.37 9.43 -15.82
CA TYR A 168 -18.54 8.74 -17.10
C TYR A 168 -19.90 8.02 -17.18
N ASN A 169 -20.28 7.30 -16.13
CA ASN A 169 -21.56 6.58 -16.10
C ASN A 169 -22.75 7.53 -16.09
N ALA A 170 -22.70 8.62 -15.31
CA ALA A 170 -23.74 9.64 -15.30
C ALA A 170 -23.96 10.22 -16.69
N LYS A 171 -22.85 10.61 -17.36
CA LYS A 171 -22.93 11.10 -18.74
C LYS A 171 -23.52 10.08 -19.72
N LYS A 172 -23.16 8.80 -19.57
CA LYS A 172 -23.69 7.72 -20.43
C LYS A 172 -25.19 7.47 -20.23
N ASN A 173 -25.69 7.68 -19.02
CA ASN A 173 -27.08 7.44 -18.63
C ASN A 173 -27.95 8.70 -18.67
N ASP A 174 -27.41 9.84 -19.11
CA ASP A 174 -28.06 11.16 -19.06
C ASP A 174 -28.45 11.59 -17.62
N ASP A 175 -27.74 11.11 -16.60
CA ASP A 175 -27.93 11.56 -15.22
C ASP A 175 -27.35 12.96 -15.03
N THR A 176 -28.04 13.81 -14.28
CA THR A 176 -27.62 15.20 -14.03
C THR A 176 -26.76 15.39 -12.81
N SER A 177 -26.55 14.34 -12.01
CA SER A 177 -25.80 14.39 -10.76
C SER A 177 -25.08 13.07 -10.45
N ILE A 178 -24.06 13.16 -9.59
CA ILE A 178 -23.38 11.98 -9.02
C ILE A 178 -23.36 12.08 -7.50
N ALA A 179 -23.37 10.95 -6.81
CA ALA A 179 -23.19 10.90 -5.37
C ALA A 179 -21.69 10.98 -5.02
N VAL A 180 -21.32 11.94 -4.17
CA VAL A 180 -19.97 12.12 -3.61
C VAL A 180 -20.05 11.96 -2.10
N TRP A 181 -19.08 11.27 -1.50
CA TRP A 181 -19.01 11.11 -0.05
C TRP A 181 -18.48 12.39 0.62
N GLY A 182 -19.07 12.73 1.76
CA GLY A 182 -18.71 13.91 2.53
C GLY A 182 -19.28 15.20 1.96
N ASP A 183 -18.72 16.31 2.36
CA ASP A 183 -19.15 17.67 2.00
C ASP A 183 -18.36 18.29 0.82
N GLY A 184 -17.45 17.52 0.23
CA GLY A 184 -16.60 17.95 -0.88
C GLY A 184 -15.43 18.88 -0.50
N LYS A 185 -15.19 19.12 0.80
CA LYS A 185 -14.11 19.99 1.28
C LYS A 185 -12.82 19.25 1.62
N GLN A 186 -12.84 17.92 1.57
CA GLN A 186 -11.68 17.10 1.88
C GLN A 186 -10.54 17.38 0.89
N THR A 187 -9.36 17.61 1.43
CA THR A 187 -8.14 17.80 0.64
C THR A 187 -7.25 16.56 0.76
N ARG A 188 -6.54 16.22 -0.30
CA ARG A 188 -5.57 15.13 -0.35
C ARG A 188 -4.46 15.46 -1.32
N THR A 189 -3.29 14.93 -1.07
CA THR A 189 -2.20 14.94 -2.05
C THR A 189 -2.31 13.71 -2.96
N PHE A 190 -2.00 13.91 -4.23
CA PHE A 190 -2.03 12.86 -5.25
C PHE A 190 -0.72 12.85 -6.02
N LEU A 191 -0.19 11.64 -6.24
CA LEU A 191 0.99 11.40 -7.07
C LEU A 191 0.56 10.66 -8.33
N TYR A 192 0.82 11.22 -9.50
CA TYR A 192 0.63 10.53 -10.77
C TYR A 192 1.72 9.47 -10.96
N VAL A 193 1.36 8.31 -11.56
CA VAL A 193 2.21 7.11 -11.54
C VAL A 193 3.42 7.18 -12.47
N ASP A 194 3.47 8.09 -13.46
CA ASP A 194 4.58 8.26 -14.41
C ASP A 194 5.75 9.10 -13.84
#